data_cb2ebee6ae879d4f7b75ccb59da39f0f
#
_entry.id   cb2ebee6ae879d4f7b75ccb59da39f0f
#
_cell.length_a   1.000
_cell.length_b   1.000
_cell.length_c   1.000
_cell.angle_alpha   90.00
_cell.angle_beta   90.00
_cell.angle_gamma   90.00
#
_symmetry.space_group_name_H-M   'P 1'
#
loop_
_entity.id
_entity.type
_entity.pdbx_description
1 polymer ?
#
loop_
_entity_poly.entity_id
_entity_poly.type
_entity_poly.pdbx_seq_one_letter_code
_entity_poly.pdbx_strand_id
1 'polypeptide(L)'
;MITIQVQFFGGQHLFTRRLTPEIERALPKVTLPDGATADDLLKLLNISTRGSRPFVSVNRFVQRENVTLADGDRVQLIATVIGGSR
;
A
#
# COMPACT_ATOMS: atom_id res chain seq x y z
N MET A 1 2.90 18.03 2.70
CA MET A 1 2.44 16.72 2.21
C MET A 1 3.59 15.95 1.59
N ILE A 2 3.49 14.65 1.61
CA ILE A 2 4.51 13.79 1.00
C ILE A 2 3.91 13.10 -0.22
N THR A 3 4.78 12.78 -1.18
CA THR A 3 4.40 12.01 -2.37
C THR A 3 5.24 10.75 -2.39
N ILE A 4 4.57 9.62 -2.46
CA ILE A 4 5.23 8.32 -2.49
C ILE A 4 4.86 7.59 -3.78
N GLN A 5 5.62 6.56 -4.12
CA GLN A 5 5.29 5.69 -5.24
C GLN A 5 4.81 4.36 -4.70
N VAL A 6 3.69 3.88 -5.22
CA VAL A 6 3.08 2.65 -4.76
C VAL A 6 3.01 1.66 -5.91
N GLN A 7 3.50 0.45 -5.66
CA GLN A 7 3.43 -0.64 -6.63
C GLN A 7 2.75 -1.83 -5.99
N PHE A 8 2.02 -2.57 -6.80
CA PHE A 8 1.31 -3.77 -6.33
C PHE A 8 1.96 -5.00 -6.95
N PHE A 9 2.17 -6.02 -6.13
CA PHE A 9 2.73 -7.30 -6.57
C PHE A 9 1.82 -8.44 -6.13
N GLY A 10 1.71 -9.46 -6.97
CA GLY A 10 0.82 -10.59 -6.69
C GLY A 10 -0.61 -10.07 -6.61
N GLY A 11 -1.60 -10.76 -6.93
CA GLY A 11 -2.99 -10.35 -6.76
C GLY A 11 -3.29 -8.87 -7.01
N GLN A 12 -2.58 -8.24 -7.91
CA GLN A 12 -2.71 -6.80 -8.16
C GLN A 12 -4.16 -6.38 -8.39
N HIS A 13 -4.91 -7.17 -9.10
CA HIS A 13 -6.30 -6.88 -9.40
C HIS A 13 -7.18 -6.84 -8.14
N LEU A 14 -6.76 -7.52 -7.08
CA LEU A 14 -7.52 -7.49 -5.82
C LEU A 14 -7.40 -6.14 -5.14
N PHE A 15 -6.26 -5.49 -5.31
CA PHE A 15 -6.07 -4.16 -4.75
C PHE A 15 -6.81 -3.10 -5.57
N THR A 16 -6.66 -3.16 -6.90
CA THR A 16 -7.20 -2.12 -7.77
C THR A 16 -8.71 -2.07 -7.79
N ARG A 17 -9.38 -3.15 -7.45
CA ARG A 17 -10.83 -3.20 -7.42
C ARG A 17 -11.45 -2.26 -6.39
N ARG A 18 -10.70 -1.87 -5.38
CA ARG A 18 -11.19 -1.05 -4.27
C ARG A 18 -10.74 0.39 -4.34
N LEU A 19 -9.96 0.74 -5.34
CA LEU A 19 -9.44 2.09 -5.46
C LEU A 19 -10.50 3.04 -6.00
N THR A 20 -10.46 4.28 -5.52
CA THR A 20 -11.29 5.31 -6.12
C THR A 20 -10.70 5.68 -7.48
N PRO A 21 -11.51 6.22 -8.41
CA PRO A 21 -10.98 6.62 -9.71
C PRO A 21 -9.85 7.64 -9.63
N GLU A 22 -9.91 8.53 -8.66
CA GLU A 22 -8.88 9.55 -8.49
C GLU A 22 -7.55 8.92 -8.14
N ILE A 23 -7.56 7.96 -7.22
CA ILE A 23 -6.34 7.28 -6.80
C ILE A 23 -5.81 6.43 -7.93
N GLU A 24 -6.68 5.71 -8.60
CA GLU A 24 -6.27 4.85 -9.71
C GLU A 24 -5.57 5.64 -10.80
N ARG A 25 -6.10 6.82 -11.13
CA ARG A 25 -5.48 7.67 -12.15
C ARG A 25 -4.15 8.26 -11.71
N ALA A 26 -3.99 8.51 -10.42
CA ALA A 26 -2.75 9.10 -9.90
C ALA A 26 -1.63 8.09 -9.77
N LEU A 27 -1.95 6.81 -9.69
CA LEU A 27 -0.92 5.77 -9.53
C LEU A 27 0.12 5.86 -10.65
N PRO A 28 1.37 5.57 -10.33
CA PRO A 28 1.89 5.02 -9.06
C PRO A 28 2.11 6.05 -7.96
N LYS A 29 1.79 7.30 -8.18
CA LYS A 29 2.03 8.35 -7.19
C LYS A 29 0.83 8.50 -6.26
N VAL A 30 1.11 8.56 -4.96
CA VAL A 30 0.09 8.78 -3.95
C VAL A 30 0.58 9.89 -3.04
N THR A 31 -0.28 10.87 -2.78
CA THR A 31 0.03 12.00 -1.92
C THR A 31 -0.63 11.80 -0.56
N LEU A 32 0.12 11.98 0.51
CA LEU A 32 -0.34 11.79 1.87
C LEU A 32 0.07 12.97 2.74
N PRO A 33 -0.61 13.19 3.86
CA PRO A 33 -0.17 14.21 4.82
C PRO A 33 1.19 13.86 5.41
N ASP A 34 1.91 14.88 5.84
CA ASP A 34 3.16 14.67 6.56
C ASP A 34 2.91 13.79 7.79
N GLY A 35 3.81 12.86 8.06
CA GLY A 35 3.66 11.96 9.18
C GLY A 35 2.76 10.77 8.93
N ALA A 36 2.25 10.62 7.73
CA ALA A 36 1.40 9.47 7.39
C ALA A 36 2.18 8.17 7.54
N THR A 37 1.47 7.13 7.96
CA THR A 37 2.06 5.82 8.18
C THR A 37 1.63 4.85 7.09
N ALA A 38 2.25 3.66 7.10
CA ALA A 38 1.87 2.60 6.18
C ALA A 38 0.39 2.23 6.33
N ASP A 39 -0.11 2.19 7.56
CA ASP A 39 -1.53 1.90 7.79
C ASP A 39 -2.42 3.00 7.20
N ASP A 40 -1.99 4.25 7.28
CA ASP A 40 -2.74 5.35 6.66
C ASP A 40 -2.83 5.16 5.16
N LEU A 41 -1.75 4.72 4.53
CA LEU A 41 -1.75 4.42 3.11
C LEU A 41 -2.73 3.30 2.78
N LEU A 42 -2.71 2.23 3.56
CA LEU A 42 -3.63 1.11 3.32
C LEU A 42 -5.08 1.55 3.45
N LYS A 43 -5.37 2.39 4.43
CA LYS A 43 -6.73 2.92 4.60
C LYS A 43 -7.14 3.77 3.40
N LEU A 44 -6.25 4.60 2.91
CA LEU A 44 -6.54 5.42 1.73
C LEU A 44 -6.85 4.55 0.51
N LEU A 45 -6.15 3.43 0.39
CA LEU A 45 -6.34 2.51 -0.73
C LEU A 45 -7.50 1.53 -0.50
N ASN A 46 -8.21 1.66 0.61
CA ASN A 46 -9.31 0.77 0.99
C ASN A 46 -8.85 -0.68 1.13
N ILE A 47 -7.63 -0.86 1.63
CA ILE A 47 -7.06 -2.18 1.87
C ILE A 47 -7.13 -2.47 3.37
N SER A 48 -7.49 -3.70 3.70
CA SER A 48 -7.59 -4.11 5.11
C SER A 48 -6.24 -3.97 5.81
N THR A 49 -6.27 -3.43 7.03
CA THR A 49 -5.09 -3.37 7.88
C THR A 49 -5.07 -4.51 8.88
N ARG A 50 -6.06 -5.41 8.81
CA ARG A 50 -6.18 -6.55 9.70
C ARG A 50 -6.33 -7.83 8.89
N GLY A 51 -6.03 -8.94 9.52
CA GLY A 51 -6.18 -10.24 8.89
C GLY A 51 -5.28 -10.39 7.68
N SER A 52 -5.84 -10.40 6.52
CA SER A 52 -5.10 -10.64 5.28
C SER A 52 -4.48 -9.37 4.70
N ARG A 53 -3.94 -8.53 5.56
CA ARG A 53 -3.24 -7.33 5.07
C ARG A 53 -2.03 -7.74 4.22
N PRO A 54 -1.68 -6.95 3.20
CA PRO A 54 -0.52 -7.28 2.38
C PRO A 54 0.78 -7.05 3.14
N PHE A 55 1.85 -7.65 2.65
CA PHE A 55 3.18 -7.25 3.08
C PHE A 55 3.46 -5.86 2.53
N VAL A 56 4.07 -5.03 3.35
CA VAL A 56 4.45 -3.68 2.97
C VAL A 56 5.97 -3.61 2.92
N SER A 57 6.52 -3.26 1.77
CA SER A 57 7.94 -3.04 1.61
C SER A 57 8.16 -1.56 1.34
N VAL A 58 9.06 -0.95 2.08
CA VAL A 58 9.40 0.46 1.90
C VAL A 58 10.87 0.52 1.52
N ASN A 59 11.14 1.07 0.32
CA ASN A 59 12.50 1.17 -0.21
C ASN A 59 13.24 -0.17 -0.17
N ARG A 60 12.51 -1.25 -0.55
CA ARG A 60 13.01 -2.62 -0.65
C ARG A 60 13.18 -3.35 0.68
N PHE A 61 12.74 -2.75 1.78
CA PHE A 61 12.78 -3.41 3.08
C PHE A 61 11.37 -3.73 3.53
N VAL A 62 11.10 -5.00 3.78
CA VAL A 62 9.79 -5.43 4.27
C VAL A 62 9.59 -4.92 5.69
N GLN A 63 8.48 -4.25 5.90
CA GLN A 63 8.15 -3.68 7.20
C GLN A 63 7.14 -4.57 7.89
N ARG A 64 7.46 -5.03 9.07
CA ARG A 64 6.55 -5.85 9.88
C ARG A 64 5.65 -5.01 10.76
N GLU A 65 6.06 -3.79 11.04
CA GLU A 65 5.33 -2.88 11.89
C GLU A 65 4.85 -1.69 11.08
N ASN A 66 3.92 -0.97 11.65
CA ASN A 66 3.45 0.25 11.02
C ASN A 66 4.55 1.31 11.07
N VAL A 67 4.98 1.76 9.92
CA VAL A 67 6.10 2.71 9.83
C VAL A 67 5.61 4.04 9.26
N THR A 68 6.29 5.11 9.66
CA THR A 68 6.03 6.43 9.10
C THR A 68 6.69 6.54 7.74
N LEU A 69 5.94 7.03 6.77
CA LEU A 69 6.41 7.20 5.42
C LEU A 69 7.03 8.58 5.23
N ALA A 70 7.97 8.67 4.29
CA ALA A 70 8.63 9.92 3.98
C ALA A 70 8.45 10.24 2.50
N ASP A 71 8.60 11.52 2.17
CA ASP A 71 8.50 11.95 0.79
C ASP A 71 9.52 11.21 -0.08
N GLY A 72 9.06 10.74 -1.21
CA GLY A 72 9.91 10.00 -2.14
C GLY A 72 10.01 8.51 -1.87
N ASP A 73 9.41 8.00 -0.81
CA ASP A 73 9.46 6.57 -0.52
C ASP A 73 8.83 5.75 -1.64
N ARG A 74 9.41 4.59 -1.89
CA ARG A 74 8.85 3.59 -2.78
C ARG A 74 8.23 2.50 -1.96
N VAL A 75 6.91 2.37 -2.05
CA VAL A 75 6.16 1.40 -1.27
C VAL A 75 5.66 0.30 -2.20
N GLN A 76 5.94 -0.93 -1.82
CA GLN A 76 5.47 -2.10 -2.55
C GLN A 76 4.49 -2.85 -1.67
N LEU A 77 3.32 -3.12 -2.21
CA LEU A 77 2.29 -3.87 -1.51
C LEU A 77 2.22 -5.24 -2.15
N ILE A 78 2.55 -6.26 -1.36
CA ILE A 78 2.65 -7.63 -1.84
C ILE A 78 1.49 -8.42 -1.26
N ALA A 79 0.64 -8.94 -2.14
CA ALA A 79 -0.51 -9.70 -1.69
C ALA A 79 -0.06 -10.97 -1.00
N THR A 80 -0.54 -11.17 0.21
CA THR A 80 -0.33 -12.43 0.91
C THR A 80 -1.45 -13.35 0.48
N VAL A 81 -1.24 -14.07 -0.57
CA VAL A 81 -2.19 -15.10 -0.94
C VAL A 81 -1.89 -16.28 -0.06
N ILE A 82 -2.62 -16.35 1.00
CA ILE A 82 -2.51 -17.51 1.81
C ILE A 82 -3.49 -18.50 1.31
N GLY A 83 -2.94 -19.41 0.73
CA GLY A 83 -3.57 -20.55 0.46
C GLY A 83 -4.99 -20.48 0.15
N GLY A 84 -4.94 -20.15 -0.32
CA GLY A 84 -5.99 -20.29 -0.48
C GLY A 84 -6.59 -21.22 0.32
N SER A 85 -6.32 -21.35 0.48
CA SER A 85 -6.59 -21.86 0.78
C SER A 85 -7.11 -22.38 0.98
N ARG A 86 -7.12 -22.60 0.96
CA ARG A 86 -7.49 -23.22 0.96
C ARG A 86 -7.93 -23.31 0.98
#